data_1d0e0961e314e722c970359c08208d9d
#
_entry.id   1d0e0961e314e722c970359c08208d9d
#
_cell.length_a   1.000
_cell.length_b   1.000
_cell.length_c   1.000
_cell.angle_alpha   90.00
_cell.angle_beta   90.00
_cell.angle_gamma   90.00
#
_symmetry.space_group_name_H-M   'P 1'
#
loop_
_entity.id
_entity.type
_entity.pdbx_description
1 polymer ?
#
loop_
_entity_poly.entity_id
_entity_poly.type
_entity_poly.pdbx_seq_one_letter_code
_entity_poly.pdbx_strand_id
1 'polypeptide(L)'
;MASTLEYRRHIYLACKAIFSAQNAAIRKRKAIQKRLEDHNSSLQALIPNFDIIQTATICRGLLEKQVFQSEIKAKLEFPELFTSSMDRDSQHLASEKEAARSEAEIIEEIAMNYERDDEGADTDVPLSDHQNSINERIERHTNVISKPILSENSLLPSFYPSYFPHRAQHTILSKVQHVLEQSCFDFAQKWFPKEIEEHGWDCAQAVELTKWTRLIQKRSSKLPCDSLLVRDLELSSALSAVHKIRHTAVHRLSTTARGIDTLVLSAMRLTSILQDPLRTSQLEDLHLDLVSKTETIELQKKALEGALAQDLEEIQFQREQLNQKEENIRAKAVKNDQDIKSLMGNLIEETVKQLFCHDYRSQWEAEMAGFATADEGDDSSQ
;
A
#
# COMPACT_ATOMS: atom_id res chain seq x y z
N MET A 1 8.10 9.69 27.23
CA MET A 1 6.63 9.48 27.01
C MET A 1 6.29 9.32 25.52
N ALA A 2 6.91 10.04 24.60
CA ALA A 2 6.68 9.88 23.15
C ALA A 2 6.91 8.45 22.64
N SER A 3 8.00 7.78 23.05
CA SER A 3 8.32 6.41 22.60
C SER A 3 7.26 5.37 22.99
N THR A 4 6.54 5.57 24.10
CA THR A 4 5.50 4.62 24.57
C THR A 4 4.20 4.74 23.74
N LEU A 5 3.83 5.95 23.33
CA LEU A 5 2.64 6.19 22.50
C LEU A 5 2.89 5.69 21.07
N GLU A 6 4.08 5.95 20.55
CA GLU A 6 4.48 5.50 19.22
C GLU A 6 4.50 3.96 19.14
N TYR A 7 5.07 3.28 20.14
CA TYR A 7 5.06 1.83 20.24
C TYR A 7 3.62 1.26 20.28
N ARG A 8 2.71 1.90 21.05
CA ARG A 8 1.28 1.52 21.09
C ARG A 8 0.59 1.71 19.74
N ARG A 9 0.96 2.76 19.00
CA ARG A 9 0.47 3.02 17.63
C ARG A 9 0.88 1.91 16.66
N HIS A 10 2.17 1.50 16.68
CA HIS A 10 2.64 0.37 15.87
C HIS A 10 1.90 -0.94 16.21
N ILE A 11 1.71 -1.23 17.50
CA ILE A 11 0.94 -2.39 17.93
C ILE A 11 -0.52 -2.32 17.42
N TYR A 12 -1.16 -1.15 17.52
CA TYR A 12 -2.52 -0.99 17.01
C TYR A 12 -2.60 -1.28 15.51
N LEU A 13 -1.73 -0.68 14.71
CA LEU A 13 -1.69 -0.87 13.25
C LEU A 13 -1.44 -2.34 12.88
N ALA A 14 -0.44 -2.98 13.49
CA ALA A 14 -0.10 -4.37 13.20
C ALA A 14 -1.19 -5.36 13.64
N CYS A 15 -1.89 -5.07 14.74
CA CYS A 15 -2.86 -5.98 15.34
C CYS A 15 -4.32 -5.70 14.91
N LYS A 16 -4.61 -4.59 14.19
CA LYS A 16 -5.99 -4.21 13.81
C LYS A 16 -6.68 -5.32 13.02
N ALA A 17 -5.99 -5.91 12.03
CA ALA A 17 -6.55 -7.00 11.23
C ALA A 17 -6.77 -8.31 12.03
N ILE A 18 -5.94 -8.56 13.06
CA ILE A 18 -6.03 -9.76 13.90
C ILE A 18 -7.22 -9.68 14.86
N PHE A 19 -7.45 -8.49 15.44
CA PHE A 19 -8.54 -8.24 16.39
C PHE A 19 -9.75 -7.54 15.76
N SER A 20 -10.08 -7.90 14.52
CA SER A 20 -11.30 -7.48 13.83
C SER A 20 -12.45 -8.46 14.08
N ALA A 21 -13.67 -8.07 13.75
CA ALA A 21 -14.90 -8.86 13.83
C ALA A 21 -15.05 -9.59 15.19
N GLN A 22 -15.26 -10.90 15.19
CA GLN A 22 -15.45 -11.71 16.40
C GLN A 22 -14.22 -11.68 17.35
N ASN A 23 -13.00 -11.54 16.82
CA ASN A 23 -11.79 -11.51 17.62
C ASN A 23 -11.68 -10.23 18.47
N ALA A 24 -12.36 -9.17 18.12
CA ALA A 24 -12.40 -7.93 18.87
C ALA A 24 -13.13 -8.05 20.23
N ALA A 25 -13.90 -9.12 20.42
CA ALA A 25 -14.55 -9.44 21.69
C ALA A 25 -13.67 -10.18 22.69
N ILE A 26 -12.47 -10.61 22.30
CA ILE A 26 -11.55 -11.37 23.16
C ILE A 26 -11.02 -10.46 24.28
N ARG A 27 -11.09 -10.95 25.54
CA ARG A 27 -10.62 -10.23 26.74
C ARG A 27 -9.61 -11.04 27.58
N LYS A 28 -9.60 -12.38 27.39
CA LYS A 28 -8.72 -13.28 28.15
C LYS A 28 -7.28 -13.19 27.64
N ARG A 29 -6.31 -12.86 28.52
CA ARG A 29 -4.89 -12.71 28.18
C ARG A 29 -4.32 -13.91 27.41
N LYS A 30 -4.61 -15.14 27.86
CA LYS A 30 -4.14 -16.37 27.17
C LYS A 30 -4.67 -16.49 25.75
N ALA A 31 -5.92 -16.08 25.49
CA ALA A 31 -6.50 -16.11 24.16
C ALA A 31 -5.87 -15.03 23.25
N ILE A 32 -5.57 -13.84 23.80
CA ILE A 32 -4.85 -12.78 23.08
C ILE A 32 -3.44 -13.26 22.73
N GLN A 33 -2.69 -13.83 23.67
CA GLN A 33 -1.36 -14.37 23.44
C GLN A 33 -1.37 -15.44 22.35
N LYS A 34 -2.29 -16.41 22.41
CA LYS A 34 -2.42 -17.45 21.38
C LYS A 34 -2.63 -16.86 19.99
N ARG A 35 -3.49 -15.83 19.87
CA ARG A 35 -3.71 -15.16 18.57
C ARG A 35 -2.47 -14.44 18.07
N LEU A 36 -1.69 -13.83 18.95
CA LEU A 36 -0.42 -13.19 18.58
C LEU A 36 0.64 -14.23 18.19
N GLU A 37 0.68 -15.40 18.87
CA GLU A 37 1.55 -16.53 18.52
C GLU A 37 1.25 -17.08 17.13
N ASP A 38 -0.03 -17.23 16.77
CA ASP A 38 -0.46 -17.69 15.45
C ASP A 38 0.07 -16.77 14.32
N HIS A 39 0.40 -15.50 14.61
CA HIS A 39 0.88 -14.50 13.66
C HIS A 39 2.28 -13.95 13.97
N ASN A 40 3.05 -14.67 14.80
CA ASN A 40 4.33 -14.21 15.35
C ASN A 40 5.31 -13.70 14.29
N SER A 41 5.52 -14.46 13.21
CA SER A 41 6.47 -14.11 12.16
C SER A 41 6.13 -12.76 11.46
N SER A 42 4.84 -12.53 11.22
CA SER A 42 4.37 -11.28 10.62
C SER A 42 4.49 -10.09 11.59
N LEU A 43 4.19 -10.31 12.86
CA LEU A 43 4.27 -9.27 13.89
C LEU A 43 5.71 -8.86 14.20
N GLN A 44 6.66 -9.79 14.18
CA GLN A 44 8.08 -9.48 14.32
C GLN A 44 8.61 -8.57 13.20
N ALA A 45 8.08 -8.70 11.99
CA ALA A 45 8.45 -7.84 10.86
C ALA A 45 7.83 -6.44 10.95
N LEU A 46 6.67 -6.29 11.62
CA LEU A 46 5.89 -5.05 11.65
C LEU A 46 6.11 -4.21 12.92
N ILE A 47 6.51 -4.84 14.03
CA ILE A 47 6.65 -4.17 15.33
C ILE A 47 8.13 -4.14 15.72
N PRO A 48 8.75 -2.97 15.83
CA PRO A 48 10.12 -2.85 16.33
C PRO A 48 10.25 -3.44 17.73
N ASN A 49 11.27 -4.27 17.98
CA ASN A 49 11.52 -4.92 19.27
C ASN A 49 10.30 -5.70 19.81
N PHE A 50 9.67 -6.50 18.93
CA PHE A 50 8.47 -7.25 19.27
C PHE A 50 8.68 -8.16 20.49
N ASP A 51 7.90 -7.92 21.56
CA ASP A 51 7.74 -8.82 22.71
C ASP A 51 6.27 -9.20 22.86
N ILE A 52 6.00 -10.50 22.84
CA ILE A 52 4.65 -11.05 22.86
C ILE A 52 3.90 -10.74 24.16
N ILE A 53 4.62 -10.70 25.30
CA ILE A 53 4.02 -10.45 26.62
C ILE A 53 3.60 -8.99 26.74
N GLN A 54 4.50 -8.09 26.33
CA GLN A 54 4.25 -6.66 26.33
C GLN A 54 3.16 -6.31 25.33
N THR A 55 3.25 -6.84 24.10
CA THR A 55 2.25 -6.65 23.05
C THR A 55 0.86 -7.13 23.48
N ALA A 56 0.76 -8.32 24.10
CA ALA A 56 -0.50 -8.84 24.61
C ALA A 56 -1.10 -7.95 25.72
N THR A 57 -0.28 -7.35 26.55
CA THR A 57 -0.73 -6.43 27.60
C THR A 57 -1.31 -5.15 27.00
N ILE A 58 -0.63 -4.58 26.01
CA ILE A 58 -1.09 -3.38 25.29
C ILE A 58 -2.36 -3.69 24.48
N CYS A 59 -2.39 -4.79 23.73
CA CYS A 59 -3.58 -5.23 22.98
C CYS A 59 -4.78 -5.42 23.90
N ARG A 60 -4.59 -6.00 25.10
CA ARG A 60 -5.66 -6.15 26.08
C ARG A 60 -6.24 -4.79 26.48
N GLY A 61 -5.39 -3.81 26.80
CA GLY A 61 -5.84 -2.45 27.13
C GLY A 61 -6.61 -1.78 25.98
N LEU A 62 -6.16 -1.94 24.73
CA LEU A 62 -6.85 -1.42 23.55
C LEU A 62 -8.20 -2.14 23.29
N LEU A 63 -8.27 -3.46 23.53
CA LEU A 63 -9.49 -4.24 23.43
C LEU A 63 -10.50 -3.86 24.53
N GLU A 64 -10.06 -3.62 25.75
CA GLU A 64 -10.92 -3.16 26.86
C GLU A 64 -11.52 -1.79 26.56
N LYS A 65 -10.76 -0.89 25.94
CA LYS A 65 -11.20 0.41 25.45
C LYS A 65 -12.04 0.33 24.17
N GLN A 66 -12.17 -0.84 23.56
CA GLN A 66 -12.85 -1.08 22.28
C GLN A 66 -12.25 -0.29 21.08
N VAL A 67 -10.95 0.00 21.12
CA VAL A 67 -10.26 0.77 20.07
C VAL A 67 -10.25 0.03 18.74
N PHE A 68 -10.18 -1.32 18.77
CA PHE A 68 -10.24 -2.14 17.56
C PHE A 68 -11.64 -2.26 16.94
N GLN A 69 -12.71 -1.96 17.71
CA GLN A 69 -14.10 -2.09 17.26
C GLN A 69 -14.69 -0.75 16.77
N SER A 70 -14.19 0.36 17.28
CA SER A 70 -14.76 1.68 17.05
C SER A 70 -13.73 2.62 16.45
N GLU A 71 -13.97 3.07 15.22
CA GLU A 71 -13.13 4.07 14.55
C GLU A 71 -13.07 5.38 15.34
N ILE A 72 -14.18 5.79 15.96
CA ILE A 72 -14.21 6.99 16.80
C ILE A 72 -13.25 6.85 17.98
N LYS A 73 -13.24 5.68 18.64
CA LYS A 73 -12.33 5.42 19.76
C LYS A 73 -10.88 5.32 19.29
N ALA A 74 -10.64 4.78 18.11
CA ALA A 74 -9.32 4.76 17.48
C ALA A 74 -8.82 6.18 17.15
N LYS A 75 -9.68 7.04 16.60
CA LYS A 75 -9.38 8.47 16.36
C LYS A 75 -9.07 9.25 17.64
N LEU A 76 -9.74 8.93 18.73
CA LEU A 76 -9.47 9.55 20.04
C LEU A 76 -8.15 9.06 20.67
N GLU A 77 -7.82 7.78 20.53
CA GLU A 77 -6.59 7.22 21.09
C GLU A 77 -5.35 7.54 20.21
N PHE A 78 -5.52 7.61 18.87
CA PHE A 78 -4.45 7.83 17.88
C PHE A 78 -4.88 8.86 16.82
N PRO A 79 -5.09 10.13 17.15
CA PRO A 79 -5.57 11.13 16.19
C PRO A 79 -4.67 11.30 14.99
N GLU A 80 -3.37 11.15 15.17
CA GLU A 80 -2.35 11.29 14.12
C GLU A 80 -2.50 10.30 12.95
N LEU A 81 -3.06 9.11 13.20
CA LEU A 81 -3.29 8.10 12.16
C LEU A 81 -4.42 8.46 11.20
N PHE A 82 -5.27 9.40 11.58
CA PHE A 82 -6.47 9.77 10.83
C PHE A 82 -6.41 11.19 10.28
N THR A 83 -5.28 11.89 10.48
CA THR A 83 -5.02 13.16 9.79
C THR A 83 -4.63 12.84 8.36
N SER A 84 -5.45 13.23 7.38
CA SER A 84 -5.15 13.06 5.98
C SER A 84 -5.08 14.40 5.26
N SER A 85 -4.23 14.48 4.22
CA SER A 85 -4.25 15.60 3.29
C SER A 85 -5.32 15.34 2.24
N MET A 86 -6.25 16.27 2.03
CA MET A 86 -7.32 16.14 1.02
C MET A 86 -6.76 15.89 -0.38
N ASP A 87 -5.61 16.45 -0.70
CA ASP A 87 -4.96 16.27 -2.01
C ASP A 87 -4.48 14.83 -2.21
N ARG A 88 -3.86 14.23 -1.17
CA ARG A 88 -3.42 12.82 -1.20
C ARG A 88 -4.61 11.86 -1.29
N ASP A 89 -5.66 12.09 -0.49
CA ASP A 89 -6.87 11.26 -0.55
C ASP A 89 -7.52 11.31 -1.94
N SER A 90 -7.50 12.48 -2.59
CA SER A 90 -8.00 12.63 -3.97
C SER A 90 -7.14 11.86 -4.98
N GLN A 91 -5.82 11.89 -4.84
CA GLN A 91 -4.89 11.12 -5.69
C GLN A 91 -5.05 9.60 -5.49
N HIS A 92 -5.19 9.15 -4.24
CA HIS A 92 -5.45 7.73 -3.93
C HIS A 92 -6.76 7.27 -4.55
N LEU A 93 -7.83 8.05 -4.42
CA LEU A 93 -9.13 7.73 -5.00
C LEU A 93 -9.07 7.71 -6.54
N ALA A 94 -8.33 8.62 -7.16
CA ALA A 94 -8.14 8.64 -8.61
C ALA A 94 -7.39 7.38 -9.09
N SER A 95 -6.32 6.98 -8.40
CA SER A 95 -5.56 5.76 -8.68
C SER A 95 -6.41 4.49 -8.54
N GLU A 96 -7.22 4.39 -7.48
CA GLU A 96 -8.16 3.28 -7.28
C GLU A 96 -9.22 3.21 -8.39
N LYS A 97 -9.78 4.35 -8.80
CA LYS A 97 -10.78 4.42 -9.89
C LYS A 97 -10.18 4.02 -11.24
N GLU A 98 -8.97 4.49 -11.54
CA GLU A 98 -8.32 4.17 -12.81
C GLU A 98 -7.96 2.68 -12.88
N ALA A 99 -7.45 2.11 -11.79
CA ALA A 99 -7.20 0.67 -11.71
C ALA A 99 -8.48 -0.15 -11.88
N ALA A 100 -9.57 0.21 -11.19
CA ALA A 100 -10.86 -0.47 -11.30
C ALA A 100 -11.42 -0.40 -12.74
N ARG A 101 -11.24 0.74 -13.43
CA ARG A 101 -11.64 0.91 -14.82
C ARG A 101 -10.83 0.00 -15.75
N SER A 102 -9.51 0.00 -15.62
CA SER A 102 -8.62 -0.85 -16.42
C SER A 102 -8.90 -2.35 -16.21
N GLU A 103 -9.12 -2.76 -14.96
CA GLU A 103 -9.51 -4.12 -14.61
C GLU A 103 -10.84 -4.51 -15.25
N ALA A 104 -11.85 -3.64 -15.20
CA ALA A 104 -13.16 -3.88 -15.80
C ALA A 104 -13.07 -4.03 -17.33
N GLU A 105 -12.29 -3.20 -18.01
CA GLU A 105 -12.06 -3.27 -19.46
C GLU A 105 -11.43 -4.62 -19.87
N ILE A 106 -10.42 -5.09 -19.12
CA ILE A 106 -9.76 -6.38 -19.38
C ILE A 106 -10.74 -7.55 -19.19
N ILE A 107 -11.51 -7.54 -18.12
CA ILE A 107 -12.50 -8.59 -17.82
C ILE A 107 -13.58 -8.61 -18.92
N GLU A 108 -14.01 -7.45 -19.40
CA GLU A 108 -15.02 -7.35 -20.45
C GLU A 108 -14.49 -7.85 -21.81
N GLU A 109 -13.24 -7.50 -22.16
CA GLU A 109 -12.57 -8.00 -23.37
C GLU A 109 -12.45 -9.54 -23.36
N ILE A 110 -12.06 -10.12 -22.22
CA ILE A 110 -12.00 -11.58 -22.05
C ILE A 110 -13.38 -12.20 -22.17
N ALA A 111 -14.41 -11.61 -21.55
CA ALA A 111 -15.77 -12.14 -21.59
C ALA A 111 -16.32 -12.16 -23.04
N MET A 112 -16.12 -11.09 -23.81
CA MET A 112 -16.55 -10.99 -25.20
C MET A 112 -15.88 -12.02 -26.13
N ASN A 113 -14.61 -12.32 -25.89
CA ASN A 113 -13.90 -13.31 -26.69
C ASN A 113 -14.38 -14.73 -26.43
N TYR A 114 -14.71 -15.08 -25.17
CA TYR A 114 -15.27 -16.38 -24.84
C TYR A 114 -16.69 -16.61 -25.38
N GLU A 115 -17.52 -15.57 -25.52
CA GLU A 115 -18.83 -15.69 -26.13
C GLU A 115 -18.77 -15.98 -27.63
N ARG A 116 -17.74 -15.44 -28.32
CA ARG A 116 -17.50 -15.73 -29.75
C ARG A 116 -17.04 -17.15 -30.02
N ASP A 117 -16.19 -17.69 -29.13
CA ASP A 117 -15.67 -19.07 -29.30
C ASP A 117 -16.74 -20.15 -29.08
N ASP A 118 -17.78 -19.87 -28.30
CA ASP A 118 -18.86 -20.82 -27.98
C ASP A 118 -19.98 -20.84 -29.06
N GLU A 119 -20.13 -19.76 -29.85
CA GLU A 119 -21.04 -19.71 -31.00
C GLU A 119 -20.46 -20.36 -32.26
N GLY A 120 -19.14 -20.56 -32.29
CA GLY A 120 -18.37 -21.07 -33.43
C GLY A 120 -17.95 -22.53 -33.40
N ALA A 121 -18.53 -23.37 -32.52
CA ALA A 121 -18.07 -24.74 -32.25
C ALA A 121 -18.17 -25.75 -33.42
N ASP A 122 -18.49 -25.30 -34.66
CA ASP A 122 -18.58 -26.13 -35.86
C ASP A 122 -17.54 -25.77 -36.97
N THR A 123 -16.55 -24.92 -36.69
CA THR A 123 -15.50 -24.62 -37.68
C THR A 123 -14.09 -24.67 -37.09
N ASP A 124 -13.29 -25.64 -37.58
CA ASP A 124 -11.84 -25.78 -37.35
C ASP A 124 -11.08 -24.57 -37.90
N VAL A 125 -10.87 -23.52 -37.12
CA VAL A 125 -9.97 -22.40 -37.43
C VAL A 125 -8.91 -22.30 -36.32
N PRO A 126 -7.61 -22.17 -36.63
CA PRO A 126 -6.54 -22.14 -35.61
C PRO A 126 -6.55 -20.85 -34.80
N LEU A 127 -6.73 -20.98 -33.49
CA LEU A 127 -6.91 -19.96 -32.45
C LEU A 127 -5.60 -19.28 -31.97
N SER A 128 -4.50 -19.27 -32.77
CA SER A 128 -3.18 -18.96 -32.18
C SER A 128 -2.87 -17.46 -31.92
N ASP A 129 -3.40 -16.53 -32.72
CA ASP A 129 -2.91 -15.15 -32.68
C ASP A 129 -3.64 -14.23 -31.68
N HIS A 130 -4.94 -14.47 -31.41
CA HIS A 130 -5.69 -13.64 -30.46
C HIS A 130 -5.41 -14.00 -29.00
N GLN A 131 -5.23 -15.27 -28.67
CA GLN A 131 -4.88 -15.70 -27.31
C GLN A 131 -3.50 -15.19 -26.88
N ASN A 132 -2.54 -15.12 -27.79
CA ASN A 132 -1.22 -14.55 -27.50
C ASN A 132 -1.28 -13.06 -27.17
N SER A 133 -2.08 -12.28 -27.90
CA SER A 133 -2.27 -10.84 -27.65
C SER A 133 -2.91 -10.56 -26.29
N ILE A 134 -3.90 -11.35 -25.88
CA ILE A 134 -4.56 -11.22 -24.57
C ILE A 134 -3.61 -11.63 -23.45
N ASN A 135 -2.88 -12.73 -23.61
CA ASN A 135 -1.91 -13.20 -22.62
C ASN A 135 -0.77 -12.19 -22.43
N GLU A 136 -0.24 -11.60 -23.51
CA GLU A 136 0.75 -10.52 -23.41
C GLU A 136 0.23 -9.26 -22.72
N ARG A 137 -1.06 -8.94 -22.87
CA ARG A 137 -1.70 -7.80 -22.20
C ARG A 137 -1.94 -8.08 -20.73
N ILE A 138 -2.36 -9.29 -20.38
CA ILE A 138 -2.50 -9.77 -19.01
C ILE A 138 -1.12 -9.76 -18.32
N GLU A 139 -0.07 -10.28 -18.97
CA GLU A 139 1.30 -10.27 -18.42
C GLU A 139 1.84 -8.85 -18.23
N ARG A 140 1.59 -7.94 -19.17
CA ARG A 140 1.93 -6.52 -19.03
C ARG A 140 1.20 -5.88 -17.87
N HIS A 141 -0.10 -6.14 -17.70
CA HIS A 141 -0.90 -5.60 -16.61
C HIS A 141 -0.44 -6.13 -15.24
N THR A 142 -0.18 -7.44 -15.12
CA THR A 142 0.35 -8.05 -13.89
C THR A 142 1.75 -7.54 -13.54
N ASN A 143 2.61 -7.29 -14.53
CA ASN A 143 3.95 -6.74 -14.34
C ASN A 143 3.96 -5.27 -13.92
N VAL A 144 3.00 -4.46 -14.39
CA VAL A 144 2.83 -3.06 -13.97
C VAL A 144 2.36 -2.96 -12.53
N ILE A 145 1.45 -3.86 -12.11
CA ILE A 145 0.91 -3.90 -10.75
C ILE A 145 1.99 -4.27 -9.71
N SER A 146 3.01 -5.04 -10.11
CA SER A 146 4.06 -5.52 -9.21
C SER A 146 5.17 -4.50 -8.92
N LYS A 147 5.18 -3.36 -9.60
CA LYS A 147 6.19 -2.30 -9.38
C LYS A 147 5.52 -1.05 -8.81
N PRO A 148 6.06 -0.48 -7.71
CA PRO A 148 5.59 0.83 -7.25
C PRO A 148 5.81 1.86 -8.36
N ILE A 149 4.74 2.55 -8.76
CA ILE A 149 4.80 3.62 -9.75
C ILE A 149 5.51 4.80 -9.10
N LEU A 150 6.79 4.98 -9.44
CA LEU A 150 7.51 6.22 -9.13
C LEU A 150 6.98 7.30 -10.08
N SER A 151 6.09 8.13 -9.59
CA SER A 151 5.72 9.35 -10.29
C SER A 151 6.95 10.26 -10.38
N GLU A 152 7.36 10.64 -11.58
CA GLU A 152 8.57 11.45 -11.83
C GLU A 152 8.58 12.79 -11.07
N ASN A 153 7.42 13.25 -10.59
CA ASN A 153 7.27 14.52 -9.85
C ASN A 153 7.00 14.33 -8.35
N SER A 154 6.93 13.10 -7.83
CA SER A 154 6.71 12.83 -6.41
C SER A 154 7.90 12.14 -5.80
N LEU A 155 8.47 12.74 -4.73
CA LEU A 155 9.52 12.13 -3.91
C LEU A 155 9.04 10.86 -3.17
N LEU A 156 7.73 10.62 -3.13
CA LEU A 156 7.12 9.50 -2.44
C LEU A 156 6.64 8.43 -3.44
N PRO A 157 6.97 7.14 -3.22
CA PRO A 157 6.36 6.06 -3.98
C PRO A 157 4.86 5.98 -3.68
N SER A 158 4.05 5.75 -4.73
CA SER A 158 2.62 5.48 -4.55
C SER A 158 2.41 4.05 -4.10
N PHE A 159 1.73 3.84 -2.96
CA PHE A 159 1.32 2.53 -2.47
C PHE A 159 -0.07 2.12 -2.96
N TYR A 160 -0.72 2.94 -3.76
CA TYR A 160 -2.06 2.72 -4.31
C TYR A 160 -1.97 2.37 -5.81
N PRO A 161 -2.95 1.60 -6.31
CA PRO A 161 -4.13 1.05 -5.62
C PRO A 161 -3.79 -0.10 -4.66
N SER A 162 -4.79 -0.51 -3.84
CA SER A 162 -4.64 -1.57 -2.84
C SER A 162 -4.97 -2.94 -3.41
N TYR A 163 -4.04 -3.89 -3.28
CA TYR A 163 -4.22 -5.28 -3.70
C TYR A 163 -4.08 -6.24 -2.53
N PHE A 164 -4.86 -7.33 -2.53
CA PHE A 164 -4.57 -8.48 -1.71
C PHE A 164 -3.45 -9.32 -2.34
N PRO A 165 -2.65 -10.07 -1.54
CA PRO A 165 -1.71 -11.03 -2.09
C PRO A 165 -2.41 -11.99 -3.06
N HIS A 166 -1.79 -12.30 -4.19
CA HIS A 166 -2.38 -13.11 -5.26
C HIS A 166 -2.97 -14.44 -4.75
N ARG A 167 -2.29 -15.11 -3.81
CA ARG A 167 -2.78 -16.35 -3.20
C ARG A 167 -4.11 -16.14 -2.46
N ALA A 168 -4.25 -15.05 -1.71
CA ALA A 168 -5.49 -14.72 -1.00
C ALA A 168 -6.61 -14.41 -1.99
N GLN A 169 -6.33 -13.58 -2.99
CA GLN A 169 -7.26 -13.25 -4.07
C GLN A 169 -7.79 -14.50 -4.76
N HIS A 170 -6.92 -15.40 -5.20
CA HIS A 170 -7.30 -16.65 -5.86
C HIS A 170 -8.15 -17.55 -4.93
N THR A 171 -7.77 -17.65 -3.65
CA THR A 171 -8.54 -18.44 -2.68
C THR A 171 -9.96 -17.89 -2.50
N ILE A 172 -10.11 -16.56 -2.40
CA ILE A 172 -11.41 -15.89 -2.28
C ILE A 172 -12.27 -16.17 -3.51
N LEU A 173 -11.74 -15.85 -4.70
CA LEU A 173 -12.50 -15.96 -5.95
C LEU A 173 -12.90 -17.41 -6.28
N SER A 174 -11.98 -18.37 -6.07
CA SER A 174 -12.29 -19.79 -6.28
C SER A 174 -13.36 -20.29 -5.30
N LYS A 175 -13.35 -19.81 -4.05
CA LYS A 175 -14.36 -20.17 -3.07
C LYS A 175 -15.72 -19.54 -3.39
N VAL A 176 -15.74 -18.28 -3.81
CA VAL A 176 -16.95 -17.57 -4.24
C VAL A 176 -17.56 -18.27 -5.47
N GLN A 177 -16.74 -18.61 -6.47
CA GLN A 177 -17.19 -19.36 -7.64
C GLN A 177 -17.85 -20.69 -7.22
N HIS A 178 -17.20 -21.47 -6.36
CA HIS A 178 -17.74 -22.73 -5.86
C HIS A 178 -19.07 -22.56 -5.11
N VAL A 179 -19.20 -21.52 -4.29
CA VAL A 179 -20.46 -21.20 -3.59
C VAL A 179 -21.58 -20.89 -4.57
N LEU A 180 -21.26 -20.14 -5.65
CA LEU A 180 -22.23 -19.84 -6.71
C LEU A 180 -22.64 -21.07 -7.51
N GLU A 181 -21.70 -21.95 -7.87
CA GLU A 181 -21.98 -23.21 -8.54
C GLU A 181 -22.92 -24.09 -7.71
N GLN A 182 -22.66 -24.17 -6.39
CA GLN A 182 -23.58 -24.90 -5.47
C GLN A 182 -24.96 -24.26 -5.40
N SER A 183 -25.04 -22.92 -5.32
CA SER A 183 -26.33 -22.22 -5.27
C SER A 183 -27.14 -22.43 -6.56
N CYS A 184 -26.49 -22.35 -7.71
CA CYS A 184 -27.10 -22.59 -9.01
C CYS A 184 -27.55 -24.06 -9.16
N PHE A 185 -26.76 -25.02 -8.69
CA PHE A 185 -27.11 -26.45 -8.71
C PHE A 185 -28.34 -26.74 -7.86
N ASP A 186 -28.37 -26.28 -6.60
CA ASP A 186 -29.50 -26.49 -5.71
C ASP A 186 -30.80 -25.85 -6.27
N PHE A 187 -30.64 -24.64 -6.87
CA PHE A 187 -31.75 -23.99 -7.57
C PHE A 187 -32.21 -24.80 -8.77
N ALA A 188 -31.30 -25.29 -9.60
CA ALA A 188 -31.64 -26.10 -10.78
C ALA A 188 -32.22 -27.47 -10.39
N GLN A 189 -31.74 -28.09 -9.34
CA GLN A 189 -32.28 -29.34 -8.81
C GLN A 189 -33.74 -29.18 -8.38
N LYS A 190 -34.08 -28.03 -7.82
CA LYS A 190 -35.48 -27.74 -7.40
C LYS A 190 -36.40 -27.41 -8.58
N TRP A 191 -35.94 -26.66 -9.56
CA TRP A 191 -36.79 -26.07 -10.59
C TRP A 191 -36.62 -26.68 -11.99
N PHE A 192 -35.49 -27.35 -12.26
CA PHE A 192 -35.13 -27.94 -13.56
C PHE A 192 -34.65 -29.41 -13.41
N PRO A 193 -35.34 -30.28 -12.64
CA PRO A 193 -34.85 -31.64 -12.36
C PRO A 193 -34.67 -32.47 -13.64
N LYS A 194 -35.51 -32.26 -14.65
CA LYS A 194 -35.42 -32.97 -15.94
C LYS A 194 -34.14 -32.63 -16.70
N GLU A 195 -33.75 -31.35 -16.75
CA GLU A 195 -32.52 -30.90 -17.39
C GLU A 195 -31.28 -31.46 -16.71
N ILE A 196 -31.32 -31.58 -15.38
CA ILE A 196 -30.21 -32.17 -14.61
C ILE A 196 -30.09 -33.66 -14.94
N GLU A 197 -31.19 -34.39 -14.98
CA GLU A 197 -31.24 -35.83 -15.29
C GLU A 197 -30.82 -36.10 -16.75
N GLU A 198 -31.36 -35.35 -17.72
CA GLU A 198 -31.01 -35.45 -19.14
C GLU A 198 -29.54 -35.26 -19.43
N HIS A 199 -28.86 -34.35 -18.70
CA HIS A 199 -27.44 -34.08 -18.86
C HIS A 199 -26.54 -34.91 -17.93
N GLY A 200 -27.11 -35.69 -17.01
CA GLY A 200 -26.36 -36.51 -16.04
C GLY A 200 -25.54 -35.68 -15.04
N TRP A 201 -26.02 -34.48 -14.68
CA TRP A 201 -25.34 -33.63 -13.73
C TRP A 201 -25.67 -34.02 -12.29
N ASP A 202 -24.76 -34.71 -11.64
CA ASP A 202 -24.93 -35.27 -10.30
C ASP A 202 -24.43 -34.36 -9.16
N CYS A 203 -23.64 -33.33 -9.48
CA CYS A 203 -23.10 -32.40 -8.50
C CYS A 203 -22.87 -30.98 -9.09
N ALA A 204 -22.66 -30.00 -8.23
CA ALA A 204 -22.48 -28.63 -8.63
C ALA A 204 -21.22 -28.43 -9.53
N GLN A 205 -20.17 -29.23 -9.29
CA GLN A 205 -18.91 -29.19 -10.01
C GLN A 205 -18.92 -29.90 -11.38
N ALA A 206 -19.99 -30.62 -11.68
CA ALA A 206 -20.15 -31.26 -12.99
C ALA A 206 -20.24 -30.24 -14.13
N VAL A 207 -20.58 -29.00 -13.79
CA VAL A 207 -20.85 -27.94 -14.76
C VAL A 207 -20.21 -26.62 -14.32
N GLU A 208 -19.60 -25.92 -15.26
CA GLU A 208 -19.04 -24.60 -15.01
C GLU A 208 -20.13 -23.54 -14.74
N LEU A 209 -19.77 -22.55 -13.95
CA LEU A 209 -20.66 -21.46 -13.54
C LEU A 209 -21.36 -20.76 -14.74
N THR A 210 -20.66 -20.59 -15.87
CA THR A 210 -21.23 -20.00 -17.09
C THR A 210 -22.35 -20.84 -17.68
N LYS A 211 -22.28 -22.16 -17.62
CA LYS A 211 -23.36 -23.04 -18.10
C LYS A 211 -24.58 -23.00 -17.16
N TRP A 212 -24.35 -22.94 -15.83
CA TRP A 212 -25.39 -22.73 -14.85
C TRP A 212 -26.15 -21.43 -15.10
N THR A 213 -25.45 -20.34 -15.29
CA THR A 213 -26.10 -19.03 -15.52
C THR A 213 -26.89 -19.00 -16.83
N ARG A 214 -26.37 -19.60 -17.91
CA ARG A 214 -27.06 -19.72 -19.19
C ARG A 214 -28.32 -20.58 -19.08
N LEU A 215 -28.26 -21.70 -18.34
CA LEU A 215 -29.45 -22.56 -18.10
C LEU A 215 -30.54 -21.76 -17.39
N ILE A 216 -30.20 -21.08 -16.28
CA ILE A 216 -31.14 -20.28 -15.51
C ILE A 216 -31.73 -19.17 -16.37
N GLN A 217 -30.93 -18.45 -17.14
CA GLN A 217 -31.39 -17.38 -18.04
C GLN A 217 -32.35 -17.91 -19.10
N LYS A 218 -31.99 -19.01 -19.79
CA LYS A 218 -32.81 -19.62 -20.84
C LYS A 218 -34.13 -20.13 -20.32
N ARG A 219 -34.19 -20.58 -19.06
CA ARG A 219 -35.39 -21.20 -18.46
C ARG A 219 -36.17 -20.24 -17.56
N SER A 220 -35.65 -19.02 -17.30
CA SER A 220 -36.26 -18.03 -16.38
C SER A 220 -37.73 -17.73 -16.70
N SER A 221 -38.10 -17.65 -17.99
CA SER A 221 -39.46 -17.39 -18.45
C SER A 221 -40.46 -18.51 -18.12
N LYS A 222 -39.98 -19.74 -17.85
CA LYS A 222 -40.82 -20.90 -17.52
C LYS A 222 -40.99 -21.09 -16.03
N LEU A 223 -40.34 -20.31 -15.20
CA LEU A 223 -40.37 -20.42 -13.77
C LEU A 223 -41.65 -19.80 -13.16
N PRO A 224 -42.18 -20.35 -12.05
CA PRO A 224 -43.25 -19.74 -11.29
C PRO A 224 -42.88 -18.33 -10.79
N CYS A 225 -43.90 -17.49 -10.53
CA CYS A 225 -43.66 -16.10 -10.11
C CYS A 225 -42.80 -15.96 -8.83
N ASP A 226 -42.90 -16.91 -7.92
CA ASP A 226 -42.27 -16.87 -6.59
C ASP A 226 -40.90 -17.58 -6.54
N SER A 227 -40.40 -18.10 -7.68
CA SER A 227 -39.15 -18.86 -7.73
C SER A 227 -37.89 -17.99 -7.67
N LEU A 228 -37.98 -16.76 -8.14
CA LEU A 228 -36.93 -15.77 -8.16
C LEU A 228 -37.39 -14.51 -7.45
N LEU A 229 -36.49 -13.86 -6.74
CA LEU A 229 -36.78 -12.59 -6.06
C LEU A 229 -37.02 -11.45 -7.04
N VAL A 230 -36.28 -11.44 -8.16
CA VAL A 230 -36.37 -10.46 -9.26
C VAL A 230 -36.35 -11.19 -10.60
N ARG A 231 -36.79 -10.52 -11.65
CA ARG A 231 -36.87 -11.10 -13.01
C ARG A 231 -36.30 -10.18 -14.05
N ASP A 232 -36.24 -10.68 -15.28
CA ASP A 232 -35.89 -9.94 -16.49
C ASP A 232 -34.53 -9.25 -16.44
N LEU A 233 -34.50 -7.94 -16.58
CA LEU A 233 -33.28 -7.16 -16.73
C LEU A 233 -32.34 -7.28 -15.50
N GLU A 234 -32.90 -7.34 -14.31
CA GLU A 234 -32.10 -7.44 -13.08
C GLU A 234 -31.47 -8.82 -12.92
N LEU A 235 -32.19 -9.88 -13.28
CA LEU A 235 -31.64 -11.24 -13.32
C LEU A 235 -30.51 -11.32 -14.36
N SER A 236 -30.74 -10.84 -15.58
CA SER A 236 -29.74 -10.84 -16.64
C SER A 236 -28.47 -10.09 -16.23
N SER A 237 -28.63 -8.92 -15.61
CA SER A 237 -27.50 -8.13 -15.08
C SER A 237 -26.71 -8.87 -13.99
N ALA A 238 -27.41 -9.56 -13.06
CA ALA A 238 -26.75 -10.34 -12.01
C ALA A 238 -26.01 -11.55 -12.57
N LEU A 239 -26.58 -12.25 -13.52
CA LEU A 239 -25.96 -13.40 -14.19
C LEU A 239 -24.71 -12.96 -14.99
N SER A 240 -24.77 -11.84 -15.72
CA SER A 240 -23.62 -11.29 -16.44
C SER A 240 -22.49 -10.86 -15.48
N ALA A 241 -22.83 -10.23 -14.35
CA ALA A 241 -21.83 -9.84 -13.35
C ALA A 241 -21.06 -11.03 -12.77
N VAL A 242 -21.72 -12.18 -12.64
CA VAL A 242 -21.11 -13.41 -12.10
C VAL A 242 -20.13 -14.06 -13.09
N HIS A 243 -20.30 -13.87 -14.40
CA HIS A 243 -19.32 -14.32 -15.39
C HIS A 243 -17.92 -13.69 -15.12
N LYS A 244 -17.88 -12.44 -14.68
CA LYS A 244 -16.62 -11.75 -14.33
C LYS A 244 -15.88 -12.47 -13.20
N ILE A 245 -16.59 -13.05 -12.24
CA ILE A 245 -15.97 -13.80 -11.13
C ILE A 245 -15.20 -15.01 -11.69
N ARG A 246 -15.87 -15.80 -12.55
CA ARG A 246 -15.22 -16.96 -13.18
C ARG A 246 -14.00 -16.54 -14.01
N HIS A 247 -14.13 -15.53 -14.86
CA HIS A 247 -13.01 -15.09 -15.69
C HIS A 247 -11.83 -14.64 -14.83
N THR A 248 -12.07 -13.84 -13.81
CA THR A 248 -11.00 -13.38 -12.88
C THR A 248 -10.37 -14.54 -12.13
N ALA A 249 -11.15 -15.54 -11.70
CA ALA A 249 -10.66 -16.70 -10.98
C ALA A 249 -9.84 -17.65 -11.88
N VAL A 250 -10.36 -18.00 -13.06
CA VAL A 250 -9.74 -18.95 -13.99
C VAL A 250 -8.49 -18.38 -14.66
N HIS A 251 -8.57 -17.14 -15.14
CA HIS A 251 -7.43 -16.46 -15.79
C HIS A 251 -6.46 -15.83 -14.79
N ARG A 252 -6.73 -15.96 -13.49
CA ARG A 252 -5.87 -15.44 -12.40
C ARG A 252 -5.54 -13.96 -12.56
N LEU A 253 -6.53 -13.18 -12.99
CA LEU A 253 -6.36 -11.75 -13.19
C LEU A 253 -6.15 -11.07 -11.83
N SER A 254 -5.15 -10.20 -11.75
CA SER A 254 -4.99 -9.35 -10.58
C SER A 254 -6.07 -8.29 -10.57
N THR A 255 -6.76 -8.15 -9.43
CA THR A 255 -7.76 -7.11 -9.25
C THR A 255 -7.60 -6.44 -7.91
N THR A 256 -7.99 -5.17 -7.81
CA THR A 256 -7.87 -4.39 -6.57
C THR A 256 -8.67 -5.02 -5.43
N ALA A 257 -8.31 -4.68 -4.19
CA ALA A 257 -9.06 -5.16 -3.02
C ALA A 257 -10.54 -4.75 -3.09
N ARG A 258 -10.83 -3.55 -3.59
CA ARG A 258 -12.20 -3.07 -3.84
C ARG A 258 -12.87 -3.78 -5.00
N GLY A 259 -12.12 -4.15 -6.04
CA GLY A 259 -12.61 -4.95 -7.16
C GLY A 259 -13.07 -6.34 -6.71
N ILE A 260 -12.29 -7.00 -5.83
CA ILE A 260 -12.70 -8.29 -5.23
C ILE A 260 -13.99 -8.13 -4.43
N ASP A 261 -14.10 -7.07 -3.62
CA ASP A 261 -15.30 -6.80 -2.85
C ASP A 261 -16.53 -6.60 -3.74
N THR A 262 -16.39 -5.87 -4.84
CA THR A 262 -17.46 -5.70 -5.86
C THR A 262 -17.90 -7.04 -6.47
N LEU A 263 -16.95 -7.95 -6.73
CA LEU A 263 -17.28 -9.28 -7.24
C LEU A 263 -18.03 -10.11 -6.19
N VAL A 264 -17.66 -10.02 -4.90
CA VAL A 264 -18.38 -10.69 -3.81
C VAL A 264 -19.79 -10.13 -3.66
N LEU A 265 -20.00 -8.83 -3.75
CA LEU A 265 -21.33 -8.19 -3.75
C LEU A 265 -22.18 -8.68 -4.93
N SER A 266 -21.58 -8.88 -6.10
CA SER A 266 -22.27 -9.45 -7.26
C SER A 266 -22.70 -10.89 -7.02
N ALA A 267 -21.86 -11.68 -6.35
CA ALA A 267 -22.20 -13.05 -5.92
C ALA A 267 -23.35 -13.07 -4.90
N MET A 268 -23.32 -12.18 -3.90
CA MET A 268 -24.40 -12.02 -2.92
C MET A 268 -25.73 -11.69 -3.60
N ARG A 269 -25.71 -10.79 -4.57
CA ARG A 269 -26.91 -10.41 -5.33
C ARG A 269 -27.50 -11.61 -6.04
N LEU A 270 -26.69 -12.44 -6.71
CA LEU A 270 -27.20 -13.64 -7.39
C LEU A 270 -27.77 -14.66 -6.40
N THR A 271 -27.05 -15.00 -5.31
CA THR A 271 -27.56 -15.96 -4.31
C THR A 271 -28.86 -15.47 -3.65
N SER A 272 -29.00 -14.16 -3.42
CA SER A 272 -30.24 -13.54 -2.95
C SER A 272 -31.38 -13.70 -3.96
N ILE A 273 -31.14 -13.47 -5.26
CA ILE A 273 -32.12 -13.64 -6.34
C ILE A 273 -32.57 -15.10 -6.41
N LEU A 274 -31.68 -16.07 -6.26
CA LEU A 274 -31.95 -17.50 -6.24
C LEU A 274 -32.61 -17.96 -4.92
N GLN A 275 -32.86 -17.05 -3.99
CA GLN A 275 -33.48 -17.32 -2.67
C GLN A 275 -32.67 -18.35 -1.84
N ASP A 276 -31.32 -18.18 -1.83
CA ASP A 276 -30.40 -18.99 -1.02
C ASP A 276 -29.88 -18.17 0.17
N PRO A 277 -30.63 -18.10 1.28
CA PRO A 277 -30.26 -17.24 2.42
C PRO A 277 -28.96 -17.72 3.13
N LEU A 278 -28.70 -19.04 3.12
CA LEU A 278 -27.51 -19.58 3.78
C LEU A 278 -26.23 -19.09 3.11
N ARG A 279 -26.15 -19.25 1.78
CA ARG A 279 -24.96 -18.82 1.04
C ARG A 279 -24.88 -17.31 0.92
N THR A 280 -26.00 -16.61 0.86
CA THR A 280 -26.02 -15.15 0.94
C THR A 280 -25.40 -14.65 2.24
N SER A 281 -25.77 -15.23 3.40
CA SER A 281 -25.19 -14.86 4.69
C SER A 281 -23.69 -15.19 4.78
N GLN A 282 -23.24 -16.32 4.21
CA GLN A 282 -21.81 -16.66 4.17
C GLN A 282 -21.01 -15.66 3.34
N LEU A 283 -21.55 -15.19 2.21
CA LEU A 283 -20.92 -14.17 1.38
C LEU A 283 -20.96 -12.79 2.04
N GLU A 284 -22.01 -12.48 2.79
CA GLU A 284 -22.09 -11.24 3.59
C GLU A 284 -21.03 -11.20 4.68
N ASP A 285 -20.82 -12.29 5.40
CA ASP A 285 -19.72 -12.40 6.38
C ASP A 285 -18.35 -12.19 5.72
N LEU A 286 -18.15 -12.76 4.54
CA LEU A 286 -16.92 -12.57 3.75
C LEU A 286 -16.77 -11.11 3.32
N HIS A 287 -17.83 -10.48 2.80
CA HIS A 287 -17.84 -9.06 2.41
C HIS A 287 -17.43 -8.16 3.58
N LEU A 288 -18.06 -8.32 4.75
CA LEU A 288 -17.75 -7.53 5.94
C LEU A 288 -16.27 -7.70 6.37
N ASP A 289 -15.74 -8.93 6.29
CA ASP A 289 -14.34 -9.20 6.60
C ASP A 289 -13.38 -8.56 5.58
N LEU A 290 -13.71 -8.59 4.29
CA LEU A 290 -12.94 -7.94 3.22
C LEU A 290 -12.91 -6.43 3.38
N VAL A 291 -14.05 -5.78 3.64
CA VAL A 291 -14.14 -4.35 3.90
C VAL A 291 -13.24 -3.97 5.08
N SER A 292 -13.35 -4.66 6.20
CA SER A 292 -12.53 -4.41 7.40
C SER A 292 -11.03 -4.56 7.13
N LYS A 293 -10.62 -5.55 6.34
CA LYS A 293 -9.22 -5.75 5.96
C LYS A 293 -8.71 -4.70 4.98
N THR A 294 -9.53 -4.31 4.01
CA THR A 294 -9.21 -3.23 3.06
C THR A 294 -8.98 -1.92 3.80
N GLU A 295 -9.88 -1.54 4.71
CA GLU A 295 -9.71 -0.34 5.56
C GLU A 295 -8.42 -0.42 6.40
N THR A 296 -8.08 -1.61 6.89
CA THR A 296 -6.85 -1.80 7.65
C THR A 296 -5.61 -1.60 6.79
N ILE A 297 -5.59 -2.14 5.56
CA ILE A 297 -4.50 -1.94 4.59
C ILE A 297 -4.37 -0.46 4.24
N GLU A 298 -5.46 0.23 3.97
CA GLU A 298 -5.47 1.66 3.65
C GLU A 298 -4.92 2.50 4.81
N LEU A 299 -5.31 2.19 6.04
CA LEU A 299 -4.79 2.88 7.23
C LEU A 299 -3.28 2.65 7.42
N GLN A 300 -2.81 1.42 7.21
CA GLN A 300 -1.38 1.09 7.28
C GLN A 300 -0.58 1.82 6.20
N LYS A 301 -1.10 1.88 4.97
CA LYS A 301 -0.47 2.62 3.86
C LYS A 301 -0.37 4.10 4.15
N LYS A 302 -1.45 4.72 4.64
CA LYS A 302 -1.44 6.13 5.06
C LYS A 302 -0.41 6.41 6.16
N ALA A 303 -0.32 5.53 7.16
CA ALA A 303 0.69 5.65 8.21
C ALA A 303 2.12 5.53 7.67
N LEU A 304 2.35 4.61 6.74
CA LEU A 304 3.64 4.40 6.09
C LEU A 304 4.06 5.62 5.24
N GLU A 305 3.14 6.16 4.44
CA GLU A 305 3.37 7.38 3.66
C GLU A 305 3.68 8.59 4.54
N GLY A 306 2.95 8.71 5.66
CA GLY A 306 3.19 9.78 6.64
C GLY A 306 4.58 9.69 7.27
N ALA A 307 4.99 8.49 7.69
CA ALA A 307 6.32 8.27 8.25
C ALA A 307 7.43 8.56 7.22
N LEU A 308 7.28 8.04 6.00
CA LEU A 308 8.24 8.28 4.93
C LEU A 308 8.37 9.77 4.58
N ALA A 309 7.25 10.50 4.56
CA ALA A 309 7.26 11.94 4.31
C ALA A 309 8.05 12.70 5.38
N GLN A 310 7.86 12.35 6.67
CA GLN A 310 8.58 12.94 7.78
C GLN A 310 10.09 12.65 7.72
N ASP A 311 10.48 11.41 7.41
CA ASP A 311 11.88 11.02 7.28
C ASP A 311 12.56 11.78 6.12
N LEU A 312 11.88 11.97 5.00
CA LEU A 312 12.42 12.71 3.87
C LEU A 312 12.53 14.21 4.16
N GLU A 313 11.59 14.80 4.88
CA GLU A 313 11.65 16.20 5.33
C GLU A 313 12.82 16.43 6.27
N GLU A 314 13.06 15.54 7.23
CA GLU A 314 14.22 15.57 8.12
C GLU A 314 15.54 15.50 7.34
N ILE A 315 15.65 14.59 6.35
CA ILE A 315 16.83 14.46 5.49
C ILE A 315 17.05 15.77 4.68
N GLN A 316 15.98 16.36 4.16
CA GLN A 316 16.09 17.62 3.43
C GLN A 316 16.59 18.75 4.32
N PHE A 317 16.06 18.86 5.53
CA PHE A 317 16.51 19.82 6.52
C PHE A 317 18.01 19.66 6.86
N GLN A 318 18.46 18.42 7.06
CA GLN A 318 19.87 18.13 7.31
C GLN A 318 20.76 18.51 6.11
N ARG A 319 20.31 18.28 4.88
CA ARG A 319 21.03 18.70 3.66
C ARG A 319 21.17 20.22 3.58
N GLU A 320 20.10 20.96 3.89
CA GLU A 320 20.16 22.43 3.93
C GLU A 320 21.13 22.94 4.98
N GLN A 321 21.15 22.34 6.18
CA GLN A 321 22.13 22.68 7.22
C GLN A 321 23.57 22.40 6.78
N LEU A 322 23.82 21.30 6.08
CA LEU A 322 25.15 20.97 5.56
C LEU A 322 25.57 21.95 4.46
N ASN A 323 24.68 22.29 3.54
CA ASN A 323 24.92 23.28 2.51
C ASN A 323 25.30 24.65 3.12
N GLN A 324 24.55 25.09 4.14
CA GLN A 324 24.84 26.33 4.84
C GLN A 324 26.19 26.31 5.57
N LYS A 325 26.56 25.19 6.18
CA LYS A 325 27.87 24.99 6.78
C LYS A 325 28.99 25.06 5.72
N GLU A 326 28.78 24.44 4.57
CA GLU A 326 29.73 24.47 3.46
C GLU A 326 29.95 25.89 2.94
N GLU A 327 28.86 26.66 2.72
CA GLU A 327 28.94 28.06 2.33
C GLU A 327 29.70 28.93 3.36
N ASN A 328 29.41 28.74 4.64
CA ASN A 328 30.09 29.44 5.73
C ASN A 328 31.58 29.10 5.78
N ILE A 329 31.97 27.85 5.56
CA ILE A 329 33.39 27.44 5.51
C ILE A 329 34.08 28.10 4.32
N ARG A 330 33.45 28.11 3.13
CA ARG A 330 33.99 28.76 1.93
C ARG A 330 34.14 30.26 2.14
N ALA A 331 33.10 30.91 2.68
CA ALA A 331 33.15 32.36 2.98
C ALA A 331 34.23 32.71 3.99
N LYS A 332 34.41 31.88 5.04
CA LYS A 332 35.50 32.07 6.01
C LYS A 332 36.88 31.90 5.38
N ALA A 333 37.06 30.91 4.51
CA ALA A 333 38.31 30.71 3.80
C ALA A 333 38.68 31.91 2.90
N VAL A 334 37.70 32.43 2.14
CA VAL A 334 37.89 33.62 1.30
C VAL A 334 38.23 34.84 2.15
N LYS A 335 37.53 35.06 3.27
CA LYS A 335 37.82 36.14 4.19
C LYS A 335 39.22 36.04 4.77
N ASN A 336 39.63 34.86 5.23
CA ASN A 336 40.99 34.64 5.74
C ASN A 336 42.07 34.93 4.69
N ASP A 337 41.85 34.54 3.42
CA ASP A 337 42.77 34.87 2.32
C ASP A 337 42.87 36.38 2.08
N GLN A 338 41.73 37.10 2.15
CA GLN A 338 41.71 38.56 2.06
C GLN A 338 42.45 39.24 3.23
N ASP A 339 42.24 38.73 4.45
CA ASP A 339 42.91 39.25 5.66
C ASP A 339 44.45 39.04 5.56
N ILE A 340 44.87 37.85 5.08
CA ILE A 340 46.31 37.56 4.83
C ILE A 340 46.88 38.48 3.76
N LYS A 341 46.16 38.68 2.66
CA LYS A 341 46.62 39.61 1.58
C LYS A 341 46.74 41.05 2.08
N SER A 342 45.78 41.50 2.88
CA SER A 342 45.81 42.83 3.49
C SER A 342 47.00 42.98 4.44
N LEU A 343 47.24 41.98 5.29
CA LEU A 343 48.40 41.97 6.19
C LEU A 343 49.75 42.05 5.39
N MET A 344 49.88 41.19 4.36
CA MET A 344 51.08 41.20 3.51
C MET A 344 51.25 42.52 2.76
N GLY A 345 50.12 43.10 2.29
CA GLY A 345 50.20 44.47 1.66
C GLY A 345 50.71 45.51 2.61
N ASN A 346 50.17 45.55 3.84
CA ASN A 346 50.61 46.48 4.86
C ASN A 346 52.12 46.33 5.21
N LEU A 347 52.57 45.07 5.38
CA LEU A 347 54.01 44.80 5.65
C LEU A 347 54.93 45.19 4.50
N ILE A 348 54.51 44.98 3.25
CA ILE A 348 55.24 45.41 2.07
C ILE A 348 55.30 46.92 2.01
N GLU A 349 54.23 47.66 2.24
CA GLU A 349 54.19 49.12 2.29
C GLU A 349 55.12 49.68 3.38
N GLU A 350 55.07 49.05 4.56
CA GLU A 350 55.98 49.45 5.65
C GLU A 350 57.44 49.22 5.27
N THR A 351 57.78 48.08 4.70
CA THR A 351 59.14 47.79 4.20
C THR A 351 59.55 48.77 3.15
N VAL A 352 58.71 49.15 2.19
CA VAL A 352 59.02 50.17 1.15
C VAL A 352 59.23 51.52 1.80
N LYS A 353 58.41 51.94 2.76
CA LYS A 353 58.60 53.18 3.49
C LYS A 353 59.94 53.20 4.22
N GLN A 354 60.33 52.14 4.87
CA GLN A 354 61.60 52.02 5.56
C GLN A 354 62.78 52.06 4.61
N LEU A 355 62.77 51.37 3.48
CA LEU A 355 63.88 51.30 2.51
C LEU A 355 64.08 52.59 1.71
N PHE A 356 63.09 53.40 1.47
CA PHE A 356 63.08 54.55 0.59
C PHE A 356 62.91 55.89 1.34
N CYS A 357 62.77 55.92 2.68
CA CYS A 357 62.85 57.12 3.47
C CYS A 357 64.31 57.56 3.57
N HIS A 358 64.60 58.86 3.31
CA HIS A 358 65.97 59.42 3.31
C HIS A 358 66.64 59.30 4.69
N ASP A 359 65.96 59.11 5.76
CA ASP A 359 66.43 58.95 7.13
C ASP A 359 66.79 57.52 7.57
N TYR A 360 66.47 56.53 6.74
CA TYR A 360 66.66 55.13 7.11
C TYR A 360 68.10 54.73 7.34
N ARG A 361 69.03 55.34 6.61
CA ARG A 361 70.46 55.08 6.72
C ARG A 361 71.03 55.63 8.03
N SER A 362 70.57 56.80 8.45
CA SER A 362 71.07 57.45 9.72
C SER A 362 70.48 56.71 10.95
N GLN A 363 69.24 56.18 10.87
CA GLN A 363 68.67 55.42 11.97
C GLN A 363 69.35 54.06 12.11
N TRP A 364 69.66 53.38 11.01
CA TRP A 364 70.36 52.10 11.02
C TRP A 364 71.78 52.18 11.49
N GLU A 365 72.49 53.22 11.09
CA GLU A 365 73.81 53.52 11.59
C GLU A 365 73.83 53.89 13.08
N ALA A 366 72.77 54.52 13.60
CA ALA A 366 72.59 54.82 15.03
C ALA A 366 72.27 53.59 15.87
N GLU A 367 71.38 52.66 15.34
CA GLU A 367 71.09 51.40 16.03
C GLU A 367 72.31 50.47 16.03
N MET A 368 73.04 50.36 14.95
CA MET A 368 74.25 49.54 14.89
C MET A 368 75.35 50.10 15.76
N ALA A 369 75.48 51.41 15.88
CA ALA A 369 76.42 52.07 16.82
C ALA A 369 76.03 51.82 18.28
N GLY A 370 74.69 51.75 18.60
CA GLY A 370 74.21 51.41 19.92
C GLY A 370 74.44 49.94 20.32
N PHE A 371 74.45 49.03 19.36
CA PHE A 371 74.80 47.61 19.59
C PHE A 371 76.33 47.43 19.81
N ALA A 372 77.19 48.23 19.17
CA ALA A 372 78.65 48.14 19.30
C ALA A 372 79.16 48.67 20.65
N THR A 373 78.37 49.46 21.37
CA THR A 373 78.77 50.03 22.68
C THR A 373 78.24 49.23 23.87
N ALA A 374 77.41 48.21 23.63
CA ALA A 374 76.83 47.36 24.70
C ALA A 374 77.67 46.11 25.04
N ASP A 375 78.72 45.81 24.23
CA ASP A 375 79.58 44.63 24.42
C ASP A 375 80.95 44.89 25.08
N GLU A 376 81.17 46.11 25.58
CA GLU A 376 82.37 46.39 26.37
C GLU A 376 82.05 46.90 27.78
N GLY A 377 81.65 45.99 28.64
CA GLY A 377 81.49 46.38 30.04
C GLY A 377 80.87 45.35 30.92
N ASP A 378 81.47 44.22 31.11
CA ASP A 378 81.56 43.61 32.40
C ASP A 378 82.51 42.39 32.41
N ASP A 379 83.82 42.73 32.46
CA ASP A 379 84.78 41.75 32.94
C ASP A 379 85.68 42.47 33.93
N SER A 380 85.29 42.53 35.22
CA SER A 380 86.21 42.57 36.30
C SER A 380 85.50 42.44 37.66
N SER A 381 85.93 41.46 38.39
CA SER A 381 86.08 41.41 39.85
C SER A 381 85.05 40.53 40.65
N GLN A 382 85.63 39.42 41.01
CA GLN A 382 85.59 38.68 42.31
C GLN A 382 84.42 37.75 42.48
#